data_f8b28212be28bb7993bdeffa9b52398c
#
_entry.id   f8b28212be28bb7993bdeffa9b52398c
#
_cell.length_a   1.000
_cell.length_b   1.000
_cell.length_c   1.000
_cell.angle_alpha   90.00
_cell.angle_beta   90.00
_cell.angle_gamma   90.00
#
_symmetry.space_group_name_H-M   'P 1'
#
loop_
_entity.id
_entity.type
_entity.pdbx_description
1 polymer ?
#
loop_
_entity_poly.entity_id
_entity_poly.type
_entity_poly.pdbx_seq_one_letter_code
_entity_poly.pdbx_strand_id
1 'polypeptide(L)'
;MFFNPLTAFFMVLFFIVAGVFFIIIEINVISLAFAKIGIPSRYIFSALFATLLGSFINIPIRRIPQEHLIEERWVSFFGFRHAIPVRQKKETLLAVNVGGAVLPCLISIYLLLKTGLWWKGFVTIAIMTFISHRLARPIKGVGIAMPAFIAPILAAVIAVIFSYGNAPVLAYVSGTLGTLIGADILNVQKIKDLGAPVASIGGAGTFDGIFLNGIMAVLLSVFLT
;
A
#
# COMPACT_ATOMS: atom_id res chain seq x y z
N MET A 1 12.41 -20.81 36.50
CA MET A 1 13.45 -20.79 35.47
C MET A 1 14.21 -19.48 35.63
N PHE A 2 15.44 -19.55 36.14
CA PHE A 2 16.27 -18.34 36.31
C PHE A 2 16.96 -18.06 34.97
N PHE A 3 16.58 -17.01 34.30
CA PHE A 3 17.31 -16.55 33.13
C PHE A 3 18.68 -16.02 33.59
N ASN A 4 19.74 -16.65 33.11
CA ASN A 4 21.09 -16.15 33.37
C ASN A 4 21.22 -14.78 32.65
N PRO A 5 21.58 -13.67 33.35
CA PRO A 5 21.67 -12.35 32.75
C PRO A 5 22.60 -12.29 31.55
N LEU A 6 23.63 -13.13 31.51
CA LEU A 6 24.54 -13.27 30.38
C LEU A 6 23.82 -13.83 29.14
N THR A 7 22.97 -14.84 29.29
CA THR A 7 22.16 -15.41 28.19
C THR A 7 21.15 -14.39 27.65
N ALA A 8 20.51 -13.65 28.56
CA ALA A 8 19.58 -12.57 28.16
C ALA A 8 20.30 -11.47 27.34
N PHE A 9 21.50 -11.07 27.76
CA PHE A 9 22.32 -10.10 27.03
C PHE A 9 22.66 -10.60 25.60
N PHE A 10 23.12 -11.84 25.45
CA PHE A 10 23.43 -12.40 24.14
C PHE A 10 22.18 -12.58 23.27
N MET A 11 21.02 -12.90 23.83
CA MET A 11 19.75 -12.95 23.09
C MET A 11 19.36 -11.57 22.57
N VAL A 12 19.41 -10.53 23.40
CA VAL A 12 19.11 -9.16 22.97
C VAL A 12 20.08 -8.70 21.89
N LEU A 13 21.38 -8.93 22.09
CA LEU A 13 22.40 -8.60 21.09
C LEU A 13 22.14 -9.32 19.75
N PHE A 14 21.82 -10.62 19.80
CA PHE A 14 21.47 -11.39 18.61
C PHE A 14 20.26 -10.79 17.85
N PHE A 15 19.18 -10.45 18.56
CA PHE A 15 18.01 -9.84 17.92
C PHE A 15 18.31 -8.45 17.33
N ILE A 16 19.14 -7.64 17.99
CA ILE A 16 19.59 -6.35 17.45
C ILE A 16 20.39 -6.57 16.16
N VAL A 17 21.39 -7.45 16.19
CA VAL A 17 22.22 -7.75 15.01
C VAL A 17 21.39 -8.34 13.88
N ALA A 18 20.50 -9.29 14.18
CA ALA A 18 19.58 -9.88 13.20
C ALA A 18 18.64 -8.83 12.61
N GLY A 19 18.11 -7.91 13.42
CA GLY A 19 17.27 -6.79 12.97
C GLY A 19 18.02 -5.83 12.05
N VAL A 20 19.24 -5.43 12.40
CA VAL A 20 20.08 -4.59 11.55
C VAL A 20 20.39 -5.28 10.22
N PHE A 21 20.74 -6.58 10.26
CA PHE A 21 21.02 -7.36 9.06
C PHE A 21 19.78 -7.47 8.16
N PHE A 22 18.60 -7.69 8.74
CA PHE A 22 17.34 -7.72 8.03
C PHE A 22 17.06 -6.38 7.32
N ILE A 23 17.23 -5.25 8.03
CA ILE A 23 17.06 -3.90 7.44
C ILE A 23 18.01 -3.68 6.25
N ILE A 24 19.28 -4.12 6.38
CA ILE A 24 20.25 -4.00 5.30
C ILE A 24 19.80 -4.81 4.07
N ILE A 25 19.30 -6.03 4.27
CA ILE A 25 18.79 -6.86 3.18
C ILE A 25 17.60 -6.17 2.50
N GLU A 26 16.63 -5.68 3.27
CA GLU A 26 15.45 -4.98 2.73
C GLU A 26 15.85 -3.77 1.88
N ILE A 27 16.77 -2.93 2.37
CA ILE A 27 17.26 -1.76 1.63
C ILE A 27 17.92 -2.19 0.32
N ASN A 28 18.73 -3.25 0.32
CA ASN A 28 19.40 -3.73 -0.89
C ASN A 28 18.39 -4.31 -1.91
N VAL A 29 17.39 -5.07 -1.45
CA VAL A 29 16.34 -5.63 -2.31
C VAL A 29 15.54 -4.52 -2.99
N ILE A 30 15.12 -3.52 -2.23
CA ILE A 30 14.38 -2.37 -2.78
C ILE A 30 15.28 -1.54 -3.71
N SER A 31 16.55 -1.37 -3.36
CA SER A 31 17.52 -0.66 -4.20
C SER A 31 17.72 -1.37 -5.55
N LEU A 32 17.77 -2.69 -5.55
CA LEU A 32 17.83 -3.50 -6.77
C LEU A 32 16.60 -3.26 -7.65
N ALA A 33 15.40 -3.25 -7.07
CA ALA A 33 14.18 -2.97 -7.81
C ALA A 33 14.22 -1.59 -8.47
N PHE A 34 14.61 -0.55 -7.74
CA PHE A 34 14.74 0.80 -8.29
C PHE A 34 15.81 0.90 -9.40
N ALA A 35 16.94 0.22 -9.24
CA ALA A 35 17.97 0.15 -10.28
C ALA A 35 17.44 -0.52 -11.56
N LYS A 36 16.65 -1.59 -11.43
CA LYS A 36 16.08 -2.34 -12.57
C LYS A 36 15.04 -1.53 -13.34
N ILE A 37 14.30 -0.64 -12.72
CA ILE A 37 13.41 0.30 -13.42
C ILE A 37 14.15 1.52 -13.98
N GLY A 38 15.47 1.60 -13.79
CA GLY A 38 16.31 2.63 -14.37
C GLY A 38 16.36 3.94 -13.58
N ILE A 39 16.07 3.91 -12.27
CA ILE A 39 16.32 5.04 -11.38
C ILE A 39 17.82 5.09 -11.07
N PRO A 40 18.50 6.23 -11.31
CA PRO A 40 19.92 6.35 -11.02
C PRO A 40 20.22 6.07 -9.53
N SER A 41 21.30 5.32 -9.25
CA SER A 41 21.65 4.86 -7.91
C SER A 41 21.72 5.98 -6.87
N ARG A 42 22.16 7.17 -7.28
CA ARG A 42 22.24 8.37 -6.41
C ARG A 42 20.88 8.83 -5.86
N TYR A 43 19.77 8.51 -6.53
CA TYR A 43 18.42 8.90 -6.12
C TYR A 43 17.65 7.81 -5.40
N ILE A 44 18.16 6.57 -5.39
CA ILE A 44 17.46 5.44 -4.79
C ILE A 44 17.20 5.67 -3.30
N PHE A 45 18.26 6.05 -2.56
CA PHE A 45 18.13 6.31 -1.13
C PHE A 45 17.16 7.46 -0.83
N SER A 46 17.24 8.57 -1.58
CA SER A 46 16.33 9.70 -1.39
C SER A 46 14.89 9.35 -1.76
N ALA A 47 14.65 8.55 -2.81
CA ALA A 47 13.32 8.08 -3.18
C ALA A 47 12.72 7.17 -2.10
N LEU A 48 13.51 6.24 -1.56
CA LEU A 48 13.11 5.38 -0.45
C LEU A 48 12.76 6.18 0.80
N PHE A 49 13.66 7.08 1.18
CA PHE A 49 13.48 7.90 2.37
C PHE A 49 12.29 8.85 2.24
N ALA A 50 12.12 9.46 1.07
CA ALA A 50 10.96 10.31 0.78
C ALA A 50 9.65 9.52 0.83
N THR A 51 9.62 8.29 0.27
CA THR A 51 8.44 7.42 0.33
C THR A 51 8.13 7.00 1.76
N LEU A 52 9.15 6.65 2.54
CA LEU A 52 8.99 6.28 3.95
C LEU A 52 8.46 7.46 4.78
N LEU A 53 9.11 8.63 4.71
CA LEU A 53 8.65 9.82 5.42
C LEU A 53 7.28 10.30 4.92
N GLY A 54 7.07 10.25 3.59
CA GLY A 54 5.80 10.61 2.98
C GLY A 54 4.65 9.71 3.41
N SER A 55 4.91 8.45 3.81
CA SER A 55 3.87 7.53 4.27
C SER A 55 3.19 7.98 5.58
N PHE A 56 3.86 8.81 6.37
CA PHE A 56 3.27 9.43 7.57
C PHE A 56 2.41 10.66 7.25
N ILE A 57 2.45 11.16 6.01
CA ILE A 57 1.73 12.38 5.60
C ILE A 57 0.48 11.98 4.82
N ASN A 58 -0.68 12.29 5.40
CA ASN A 58 -1.98 12.10 4.77
C ASN A 58 -2.62 13.46 4.48
N ILE A 59 -2.79 13.79 3.20
CA ILE A 59 -3.40 15.05 2.76
C ILE A 59 -4.91 14.87 2.75
N PRO A 60 -5.67 15.59 3.61
CA PRO A 60 -7.12 15.48 3.66
C PRO A 60 -7.76 16.06 2.40
N ILE A 61 -8.67 15.31 1.76
CA ILE A 61 -9.40 15.76 0.57
C ILE A 61 -10.85 16.11 0.91
N ARG A 62 -11.55 15.17 1.57
CA ARG A 62 -13.00 15.30 1.77
C ARG A 62 -13.46 14.53 2.99
N ARG A 63 -14.53 15.02 3.64
CA ARG A 63 -15.28 14.28 4.66
C ARG A 63 -16.45 13.58 4.00
N ILE A 64 -16.57 12.29 4.22
CA ILE A 64 -17.65 11.44 3.70
C ILE A 64 -18.56 11.09 4.88
N PRO A 65 -19.83 11.52 4.85
CA PRO A 65 -20.78 11.13 5.89
C PRO A 65 -21.02 9.62 5.81
N GLN A 66 -20.91 8.95 6.96
CA GLN A 66 -21.24 7.53 7.08
C GLN A 66 -22.76 7.37 7.17
N GLU A 67 -23.28 6.32 6.54
CA GLU A 67 -24.66 5.93 6.79
C GLU A 67 -24.80 5.53 8.25
N HIS A 68 -25.88 5.96 8.88
CA HIS A 68 -26.12 5.93 10.31
C HIS A 68 -25.84 4.53 10.89
N LEU A 69 -24.73 4.39 11.58
CA LEU A 69 -24.49 3.23 12.43
C LEU A 69 -25.38 3.40 13.67
N ILE A 70 -26.30 2.48 13.86
CA ILE A 70 -27.05 2.38 15.12
C ILE A 70 -26.11 1.67 16.10
N GLU A 71 -25.45 2.44 16.96
CA GLU A 71 -24.70 1.87 18.08
C GLU A 71 -25.65 1.68 19.26
N GLU A 72 -25.71 0.49 19.82
CA GLU A 72 -26.40 0.23 21.06
C GLU A 72 -25.59 0.82 22.22
N ARG A 73 -26.07 1.92 22.79
CA ARG A 73 -25.48 2.47 24.01
C ARG A 73 -26.21 1.88 25.22
N TRP A 74 -25.50 1.12 26.03
CA TRP A 74 -26.04 0.59 27.26
C TRP A 74 -26.14 1.68 28.31
N VAL A 75 -27.34 2.03 28.68
CA VAL A 75 -27.63 2.98 29.77
C VAL A 75 -28.20 2.21 30.95
N SER A 76 -27.61 2.39 32.12
CA SER A 76 -28.14 1.81 33.35
C SER A 76 -29.14 2.78 33.99
N PHE A 77 -30.38 2.34 34.11
CA PHE A 77 -31.44 3.08 34.81
C PHE A 77 -31.96 2.19 35.94
N PHE A 78 -31.87 2.62 37.18
CA PHE A 78 -32.30 1.85 38.38
C PHE A 78 -31.72 0.43 38.45
N GLY A 79 -30.45 0.24 38.05
CA GLY A 79 -29.80 -1.09 38.09
C GLY A 79 -30.11 -1.99 36.88
N PHE A 80 -31.02 -1.62 36.00
CA PHE A 80 -31.33 -2.36 34.77
C PHE A 80 -30.57 -1.73 33.60
N ARG A 81 -29.92 -2.60 32.79
CA ARG A 81 -29.21 -2.17 31.56
C ARG A 81 -30.16 -2.20 30.38
N HIS A 82 -30.36 -1.05 29.75
CA HIS A 82 -31.19 -0.90 28.56
C HIS A 82 -30.29 -0.50 27.39
N ALA A 83 -30.40 -1.21 26.27
CA ALA A 83 -29.77 -0.81 25.01
C ALA A 83 -30.64 0.25 24.33
N ILE A 84 -30.13 1.47 24.25
CA ILE A 84 -30.78 2.56 23.52
C ILE A 84 -30.07 2.70 22.16
N PRO A 85 -30.79 2.60 21.04
CA PRO A 85 -30.21 2.85 19.73
C PRO A 85 -29.89 4.34 19.56
N VAL A 86 -28.63 4.69 19.55
CA VAL A 86 -28.15 6.07 19.34
C VAL A 86 -27.67 6.22 17.91
N ARG A 87 -28.31 7.10 17.14
CA ARG A 87 -27.83 7.49 15.82
C ARG A 87 -26.66 8.44 15.97
N GLN A 88 -25.44 7.98 15.78
CA GLN A 88 -24.26 8.83 15.71
C GLN A 88 -24.00 9.21 14.24
N LYS A 89 -23.86 10.52 13.97
CA LYS A 89 -23.33 11.01 12.70
C LYS A 89 -21.81 10.84 12.76
N LYS A 90 -21.31 9.75 12.19
CA LYS A 90 -19.87 9.56 12.00
C LYS A 90 -19.49 10.02 10.60
N GLU A 91 -18.32 10.62 10.46
CA GLU A 91 -17.76 11.03 9.20
C GLU A 91 -16.42 10.30 9.01
N THR A 92 -16.15 9.86 7.79
CA THR A 92 -14.82 9.33 7.41
C THR A 92 -14.05 10.44 6.70
N LEU A 93 -12.87 10.76 7.18
CA LEU A 93 -11.95 11.65 6.50
C LEU A 93 -11.27 10.89 5.36
N LEU A 94 -11.58 11.26 4.10
CA LEU A 94 -10.83 10.78 2.95
C LEU A 94 -9.55 11.60 2.79
N ALA A 95 -8.43 10.92 2.73
CA ALA A 95 -7.11 11.52 2.55
C ALA A 95 -6.32 10.82 1.42
N VAL A 96 -5.24 11.45 0.96
CA VAL A 96 -4.25 10.84 0.05
C VAL A 96 -2.93 10.75 0.78
N ASN A 97 -2.35 9.58 0.79
CA ASN A 97 -1.03 9.34 1.37
C ASN A 97 0.06 9.79 0.42
N VAL A 98 1.02 10.58 0.92
CA VAL A 98 2.11 11.09 0.09
C VAL A 98 3.06 9.97 -0.33
N GLY A 99 3.45 9.09 0.60
CA GLY A 99 4.38 8.00 0.33
C GLY A 99 3.78 6.85 -0.48
N GLY A 100 2.52 6.51 -0.22
CA GLY A 100 1.85 5.38 -0.86
C GLY A 100 1.08 5.72 -2.14
N ALA A 101 0.73 6.99 -2.37
CA ALA A 101 0.03 7.40 -3.59
C ALA A 101 0.82 8.44 -4.40
N VAL A 102 1.15 9.59 -3.81
CA VAL A 102 1.71 10.72 -4.59
C VAL A 102 3.07 10.36 -5.16
N LEU A 103 4.01 9.91 -4.34
CA LEU A 103 5.36 9.58 -4.79
C LEU A 103 5.40 8.41 -5.79
N PRO A 104 4.70 7.28 -5.54
CA PRO A 104 4.60 6.20 -6.54
C PRO A 104 3.98 6.64 -7.87
N CYS A 105 2.97 7.53 -7.84
CA CYS A 105 2.42 8.11 -9.07
C CYS A 105 3.46 8.95 -9.82
N LEU A 106 4.19 9.81 -9.12
CA LEU A 106 5.24 10.64 -9.74
C LEU A 106 6.35 9.79 -10.35
N ILE A 107 6.79 8.74 -9.65
CA ILE A 107 7.78 7.79 -10.16
C ILE A 107 7.24 7.08 -11.41
N SER A 108 5.98 6.63 -11.39
CA SER A 108 5.36 5.95 -12.55
C SER A 108 5.27 6.87 -13.77
N ILE A 109 4.87 8.13 -13.58
CA ILE A 109 4.83 9.13 -14.64
C ILE A 109 6.23 9.40 -15.20
N TYR A 110 7.22 9.58 -14.33
CA TYR A 110 8.61 9.77 -14.73
C TYR A 110 9.12 8.59 -15.57
N LEU A 111 8.81 7.35 -15.17
CA LEU A 111 9.22 6.15 -15.90
C LEU A 111 8.57 6.07 -17.29
N LEU A 112 7.28 6.39 -17.41
CA LEU A 112 6.59 6.43 -18.69
C LEU A 112 7.15 7.51 -19.62
N LEU A 113 7.46 8.71 -19.08
CA LEU A 113 8.11 9.78 -19.81
C LEU A 113 9.50 9.38 -20.30
N LYS A 114 10.30 8.75 -19.44
CA LYS A 114 11.67 8.34 -19.73
C LYS A 114 11.76 7.21 -20.78
N THR A 115 10.83 6.26 -20.71
CA THR A 115 10.88 5.06 -21.56
C THR A 115 10.02 5.16 -22.83
N GLY A 116 9.11 6.13 -22.90
CA GLY A 116 8.17 6.27 -24.02
C GLY A 116 7.12 5.16 -24.12
N LEU A 117 6.97 4.31 -23.09
CA LEU A 117 6.10 3.13 -23.10
C LEU A 117 4.62 3.48 -22.83
N TRP A 118 4.12 4.60 -23.33
CA TRP A 118 2.78 5.12 -23.03
C TRP A 118 1.67 4.12 -23.33
N TRP A 119 1.65 3.58 -24.55
CA TRP A 119 0.61 2.65 -24.94
C TRP A 119 0.62 1.35 -24.14
N LYS A 120 1.80 0.74 -24.01
CA LYS A 120 1.95 -0.48 -23.22
C LYS A 120 1.62 -0.23 -21.74
N GLY A 121 2.08 0.91 -21.20
CA GLY A 121 1.76 1.33 -19.83
C GLY A 121 0.26 1.50 -19.63
N PHE A 122 -0.44 2.21 -20.53
CA PHE A 122 -1.89 2.40 -20.44
C PHE A 122 -2.65 1.08 -20.43
N VAL A 123 -2.32 0.15 -21.34
CA VAL A 123 -2.99 -1.15 -21.40
C VAL A 123 -2.72 -1.98 -20.15
N THR A 124 -1.47 -2.05 -19.69
CA THR A 124 -1.13 -2.82 -18.48
C THR A 124 -1.74 -2.23 -17.22
N ILE A 125 -1.82 -0.89 -17.10
CA ILE A 125 -2.54 -0.20 -16.02
C ILE A 125 -4.02 -0.56 -16.06
N ALA A 126 -4.67 -0.52 -17.24
CA ALA A 126 -6.09 -0.81 -17.37
C ALA A 126 -6.42 -2.25 -16.94
N ILE A 127 -5.61 -3.24 -17.39
CA ILE A 127 -5.76 -4.64 -17.01
C ILE A 127 -5.59 -4.79 -15.49
N MET A 128 -4.52 -4.21 -14.92
CA MET A 128 -4.28 -4.30 -13.47
C MET A 128 -5.35 -3.56 -12.66
N THR A 129 -5.88 -2.45 -13.14
CA THR A 129 -7.01 -1.73 -12.53
C THR A 129 -8.22 -2.65 -12.43
N PHE A 130 -8.58 -3.32 -13.52
CA PHE A 130 -9.71 -4.24 -13.52
C PHE A 130 -9.52 -5.40 -12.54
N ILE A 131 -8.35 -6.02 -12.55
CA ILE A 131 -8.00 -7.12 -11.65
C ILE A 131 -8.02 -6.66 -10.19
N SER A 132 -7.35 -5.56 -9.89
CA SER A 132 -7.25 -5.03 -8.52
C SER A 132 -8.62 -4.63 -7.98
N HIS A 133 -9.49 -4.06 -8.83
CA HIS A 133 -10.86 -3.74 -8.43
C HIS A 133 -11.67 -4.99 -8.05
N ARG A 134 -11.46 -6.12 -8.77
CA ARG A 134 -12.13 -7.40 -8.47
C ARG A 134 -11.58 -8.10 -7.22
N LEU A 135 -10.29 -7.93 -6.94
CA LEU A 135 -9.62 -8.53 -5.79
C LEU A 135 -9.82 -7.72 -4.50
N ALA A 136 -10.03 -6.42 -4.63
CA ALA A 136 -10.20 -5.52 -3.50
C ALA A 136 -11.51 -5.77 -2.74
N ARG A 137 -11.41 -5.97 -1.43
CA ARG A 137 -12.54 -6.24 -0.54
C ARG A 137 -12.64 -5.19 0.56
N PRO A 138 -13.78 -4.53 0.72
CA PRO A 138 -14.01 -3.63 1.84
C PRO A 138 -14.15 -4.45 3.15
N ILE A 139 -13.36 -4.10 4.17
CA ILE A 139 -13.40 -4.72 5.50
C ILE A 139 -13.78 -3.64 6.50
N LYS A 140 -14.88 -3.86 7.24
CA LYS A 140 -15.37 -2.93 8.27
C LYS A 140 -14.29 -2.65 9.32
N GLY A 141 -14.08 -1.38 9.65
CA GLY A 141 -13.11 -0.93 10.63
C GLY A 141 -11.65 -0.92 10.17
N VAL A 142 -11.31 -1.56 9.05
CA VAL A 142 -9.94 -1.68 8.53
C VAL A 142 -9.72 -0.82 7.29
N GLY A 143 -10.63 -0.91 6.31
CA GLY A 143 -10.48 -0.23 5.03
C GLY A 143 -10.67 -1.20 3.85
N ILE A 144 -9.96 -0.95 2.76
CA ILE A 144 -9.98 -1.81 1.58
C ILE A 144 -8.77 -2.74 1.63
N ALA A 145 -9.01 -4.03 1.77
CA ALA A 145 -7.96 -5.05 1.79
C ALA A 145 -7.84 -5.75 0.45
N MET A 146 -6.60 -6.11 0.08
CA MET A 146 -6.27 -6.86 -1.12
C MET A 146 -5.26 -7.96 -0.79
N PRO A 147 -5.30 -9.13 -1.47
CA PRO A 147 -4.31 -10.17 -1.27
C PRO A 147 -2.90 -9.68 -1.64
N ALA A 148 -1.97 -9.71 -0.66
CA ALA A 148 -0.67 -9.06 -0.76
C ALA A 148 0.23 -9.60 -1.90
N PHE A 149 0.12 -10.89 -2.23
CA PHE A 149 1.01 -11.54 -3.21
C PHE A 149 0.39 -11.69 -4.60
N ILE A 150 -0.94 -11.68 -4.73
CA ILE A 150 -1.61 -11.92 -6.02
C ILE A 150 -1.38 -10.75 -6.97
N ALA A 151 -1.53 -9.54 -6.49
CA ALA A 151 -1.40 -8.35 -7.32
C ALA A 151 0.02 -8.17 -7.91
N PRO A 152 1.14 -8.28 -7.15
CA PRO A 152 2.47 -8.15 -7.72
C PRO A 152 2.81 -9.28 -8.71
N ILE A 153 2.34 -10.51 -8.46
CA ILE A 153 2.54 -11.63 -9.40
C ILE A 153 1.85 -11.33 -10.74
N LEU A 154 0.60 -10.89 -10.70
CA LEU A 154 -0.16 -10.58 -11.92
C LEU A 154 0.44 -9.38 -12.66
N ALA A 155 0.87 -8.34 -11.95
CA ALA A 155 1.54 -7.19 -12.54
C ALA A 155 2.84 -7.59 -13.25
N ALA A 156 3.65 -8.47 -12.64
CA ALA A 156 4.87 -8.98 -13.24
C ALA A 156 4.58 -9.81 -14.51
N VAL A 157 3.63 -10.74 -14.45
CA VAL A 157 3.24 -11.59 -15.58
C VAL A 157 2.71 -10.72 -16.74
N ILE A 158 1.81 -9.79 -16.47
CA ILE A 158 1.26 -8.88 -17.48
C ILE A 158 2.40 -8.07 -18.12
N ALA A 159 3.31 -7.52 -17.32
CA ALA A 159 4.42 -6.72 -17.82
C ALA A 159 5.33 -7.52 -18.75
N VAL A 160 5.64 -8.77 -18.41
CA VAL A 160 6.48 -9.67 -19.24
C VAL A 160 5.78 -9.96 -20.57
N ILE A 161 4.47 -10.25 -20.55
CA ILE A 161 3.67 -10.50 -21.77
C ILE A 161 3.71 -9.29 -22.72
N PHE A 162 3.57 -8.08 -22.19
CA PHE A 162 3.51 -6.86 -23.01
C PHE A 162 4.88 -6.33 -23.44
N SER A 163 5.95 -6.57 -22.67
CA SER A 163 7.30 -6.15 -23.05
C SER A 163 8.36 -6.83 -22.23
N TYR A 164 8.93 -7.91 -22.74
CA TYR A 164 9.99 -8.67 -22.09
C TYR A 164 11.18 -7.78 -21.62
N GLY A 165 11.74 -6.99 -22.55
CA GLY A 165 12.91 -6.16 -22.26
C GLY A 165 12.66 -4.96 -21.34
N ASN A 166 11.40 -4.52 -21.17
CA ASN A 166 11.01 -3.41 -20.28
C ASN A 166 10.02 -3.87 -19.21
N ALA A 167 9.97 -5.19 -18.95
CA ALA A 167 9.04 -5.75 -17.97
C ALA A 167 9.15 -5.11 -16.58
N PRO A 168 10.35 -4.83 -16.02
CA PRO A 168 10.44 -4.19 -14.71
C PRO A 168 9.73 -2.83 -14.64
N VAL A 169 9.86 -2.02 -15.68
CA VAL A 169 9.20 -0.70 -15.73
C VAL A 169 7.68 -0.84 -15.79
N LEU A 170 7.18 -1.70 -16.69
CA LEU A 170 5.74 -1.94 -16.82
C LEU A 170 5.15 -2.61 -15.58
N ALA A 171 5.88 -3.51 -14.93
CA ALA A 171 5.48 -4.15 -13.69
C ALA A 171 5.30 -3.12 -12.56
N TYR A 172 6.27 -2.19 -12.42
CA TYR A 172 6.15 -1.11 -11.45
C TYR A 172 4.95 -0.23 -11.74
N VAL A 173 4.85 0.26 -12.96
CA VAL A 173 3.79 1.20 -13.37
C VAL A 173 2.40 0.58 -13.24
N SER A 174 2.20 -0.63 -13.76
CA SER A 174 0.90 -1.32 -13.68
C SER A 174 0.58 -1.79 -12.26
N GLY A 175 1.57 -2.33 -11.54
CA GLY A 175 1.43 -2.76 -10.16
C GLY A 175 1.09 -1.60 -9.22
N THR A 176 1.65 -0.41 -9.47
CA THR A 176 1.41 0.78 -8.66
C THR A 176 0.12 1.48 -9.05
N LEU A 177 0.05 2.03 -10.29
CA LEU A 177 -1.10 2.82 -10.74
C LEU A 177 -2.36 1.96 -10.90
N GLY A 178 -2.21 0.74 -11.42
CA GLY A 178 -3.34 -0.17 -11.60
C GLY A 178 -3.96 -0.58 -10.26
N THR A 179 -3.13 -0.82 -9.26
CA THR A 179 -3.62 -1.13 -7.90
C THR A 179 -4.22 0.09 -7.24
N LEU A 180 -3.57 1.25 -7.30
CA LEU A 180 -4.08 2.49 -6.71
C LEU A 180 -5.46 2.84 -7.29
N ILE A 181 -5.61 2.78 -8.61
CA ILE A 181 -6.89 3.09 -9.26
C ILE A 181 -7.92 1.99 -8.94
N GLY A 182 -7.55 0.72 -9.10
CA GLY A 182 -8.47 -0.41 -8.98
C GLY A 182 -8.92 -0.69 -7.55
N ALA A 183 -7.99 -0.71 -6.62
CA ALA A 183 -8.30 -1.03 -5.22
C ALA A 183 -8.84 0.18 -4.47
N ASP A 184 -8.22 1.35 -4.60
CA ASP A 184 -8.57 2.52 -3.79
C ASP A 184 -9.58 3.43 -4.48
N ILE A 185 -9.23 3.99 -5.66
CA ILE A 185 -10.05 5.04 -6.29
C ILE A 185 -11.42 4.51 -6.69
N LEU A 186 -11.50 3.36 -7.35
CA LEU A 186 -12.78 2.79 -7.79
C LEU A 186 -13.65 2.27 -6.62
N ASN A 187 -13.07 2.07 -5.45
CA ASN A 187 -13.79 1.64 -4.25
C ASN A 187 -14.05 2.77 -3.24
N VAL A 188 -13.73 4.02 -3.55
CA VAL A 188 -13.94 5.18 -2.66
C VAL A 188 -15.39 5.26 -2.17
N GLN A 189 -16.37 4.93 -3.00
CA GLN A 189 -17.78 4.97 -2.62
C GLN A 189 -18.15 3.95 -1.52
N LYS A 190 -17.41 2.84 -1.41
CA LYS A 190 -17.62 1.81 -0.39
C LYS A 190 -17.09 2.22 0.99
N ILE A 191 -16.31 3.31 1.06
CA ILE A 191 -15.70 3.81 2.31
C ILE A 191 -16.76 4.24 3.33
N LYS A 192 -17.90 4.78 2.87
CA LYS A 192 -19.01 5.19 3.73
C LYS A 192 -19.56 4.07 4.62
N ASP A 193 -19.42 2.81 4.18
CA ASP A 193 -19.95 1.63 4.87
C ASP A 193 -18.92 0.96 5.81
N LEU A 194 -17.67 1.45 5.82
CA LEU A 194 -16.57 0.82 6.55
C LEU A 194 -16.50 1.18 8.03
N GLY A 195 -17.08 2.30 8.44
CA GLY A 195 -17.03 2.75 9.83
C GLY A 195 -15.65 3.25 10.29
N ALA A 196 -14.66 3.35 9.40
CA ALA A 196 -13.32 3.82 9.74
C ALA A 196 -13.29 5.36 9.86
N PRO A 197 -12.59 5.93 10.87
CA PRO A 197 -12.51 7.39 11.04
C PRO A 197 -11.71 8.09 9.94
N VAL A 198 -10.73 7.39 9.38
CA VAL A 198 -9.89 7.88 8.28
C VAL A 198 -9.78 6.77 7.23
N ALA A 199 -9.93 7.13 5.96
CA ALA A 199 -9.63 6.28 4.81
C ALA A 199 -8.63 7.02 3.92
N SER A 200 -7.47 6.42 3.70
CA SER A 200 -6.40 7.03 2.93
C SER A 200 -6.18 6.26 1.63
N ILE A 201 -6.24 6.98 0.52
CA ILE A 201 -5.83 6.50 -0.81
C ILE A 201 -4.32 6.34 -0.78
N GLY A 202 -3.81 5.16 -1.07
CA GLY A 202 -2.40 4.84 -0.94
C GLY A 202 -2.00 4.41 0.47
N GLY A 203 -2.96 4.02 1.32
CA GLY A 203 -2.72 3.46 2.65
C GLY A 203 -2.65 4.46 3.80
N ALA A 204 -2.73 3.96 5.02
CA ALA A 204 -2.84 4.75 6.24
C ALA A 204 -1.61 4.60 7.16
N GLY A 205 -0.42 4.97 6.71
CA GLY A 205 0.66 5.30 7.65
C GLY A 205 1.69 4.22 8.00
N THR A 206 1.91 3.22 7.15
CA THR A 206 3.10 2.37 7.15
C THR A 206 3.41 1.98 5.71
N PHE A 207 4.56 1.33 5.43
CA PHE A 207 4.88 0.89 4.07
C PHE A 207 3.66 0.30 3.40
N ASP A 208 3.08 1.09 2.50
CA ASP A 208 1.77 0.78 1.94
C ASP A 208 1.84 -0.39 0.97
N GLY A 209 0.74 -1.15 0.94
CA GLY A 209 0.57 -2.26 0.03
C GLY A 209 0.79 -1.90 -1.44
N ILE A 210 0.53 -0.65 -1.86
CA ILE A 210 0.74 -0.18 -3.24
C ILE A 210 2.23 -0.02 -3.56
N PHE A 211 3.01 0.60 -2.65
CA PHE A 211 4.45 0.72 -2.81
C PHE A 211 5.12 -0.65 -2.85
N LEU A 212 4.80 -1.51 -1.87
CA LEU A 212 5.33 -2.87 -1.82
C LEU A 212 4.92 -3.69 -3.04
N ASN A 213 3.67 -3.55 -3.50
CA ASN A 213 3.18 -4.21 -4.70
C ASN A 213 4.01 -3.83 -5.94
N GLY A 214 4.29 -2.53 -6.13
CA GLY A 214 5.14 -2.05 -7.23
C GLY A 214 6.55 -2.65 -7.16
N ILE A 215 7.19 -2.61 -5.99
CA ILE A 215 8.54 -3.16 -5.79
C ILE A 215 8.57 -4.67 -6.00
N MET A 216 7.64 -5.42 -5.41
CA MET A 216 7.55 -6.87 -5.59
C MET A 216 7.27 -7.25 -7.04
N ALA A 217 6.43 -6.52 -7.75
CA ALA A 217 6.16 -6.74 -9.17
C ALA A 217 7.44 -6.58 -10.01
N VAL A 218 8.26 -5.56 -9.72
CA VAL A 218 9.57 -5.38 -10.37
C VAL A 218 10.47 -6.57 -10.14
N LEU A 219 10.66 -6.97 -8.87
CA LEU A 219 11.53 -8.09 -8.52
C LEU A 219 11.08 -9.38 -9.20
N LEU A 220 9.78 -9.69 -9.14
CA LEU A 220 9.22 -10.86 -9.80
C LEU A 220 9.40 -10.80 -11.33
N SER A 221 9.21 -9.64 -11.95
CA SER A 221 9.42 -9.49 -13.38
C SER A 221 10.88 -9.74 -13.80
N VAL A 222 11.85 -9.37 -12.94
CA VAL A 222 13.28 -9.64 -13.17
C VAL A 222 13.60 -11.15 -13.12
N PHE A 223 12.90 -11.92 -12.28
CA PHE A 223 13.05 -13.37 -12.25
C PHE A 223 12.39 -14.07 -13.44
N LEU A 224 11.45 -13.42 -14.11
CA LEU A 224 10.72 -13.96 -15.27
C LEU A 224 11.37 -13.57 -16.61
N THR A 225 12.33 -12.63 -16.60
CA THR A 225 13.06 -12.14 -17.79
C THR A 225 14.53 -12.51 -17.74
#